data_2d68402b0cff23dadf69198f4dacbda0
#
_entry.id   2d68402b0cff23dadf69198f4dacbda0
#
_cell.length_a   1.000
_cell.length_b   1.000
_cell.length_c   1.000
_cell.angle_alpha   90.00
_cell.angle_beta   90.00
_cell.angle_gamma   90.00
#
_symmetry.space_group_name_H-M   'P 1'
#
loop_
_entity.id
_entity.type
_entity.pdbx_description
1 polymer ?
#
loop_
_entity_poly.entity_id
_entity_poly.type
_entity_poly.pdbx_seq_one_letter_code
_entity_poly.pdbx_strand_id
1 'polypeptide(L)'
;MVILEAINVSIIPMENKALPADCLVYKHSTTCPVSTTTGQEVRAMKTDLPIYWINVREQRELSNWVAQIYNVVHESPQLLLIRGGKVEKVWSHYEVSRNCFSS
;
A
#
# COMPACT_ATOMS: atom_id res chain seq x y z
N MET A 1 -26.46 6.35 11.45
CA MET A 1 -25.87 6.13 11.18
C MET A 1 -24.88 6.46 10.74
N VAL A 2 -24.47 6.51 10.68
CA VAL A 2 -23.70 6.87 10.37
C VAL A 2 -22.38 6.82 10.42
N ILE A 3 -21.85 6.49 10.72
CA ILE A 3 -20.63 6.16 11.03
C ILE A 3 -19.87 5.59 9.96
N LEU A 4 -20.35 5.61 8.82
CA LEU A 4 -19.73 4.97 7.71
C LEU A 4 -18.50 5.67 7.23
N GLU A 5 -18.38 6.94 7.53
CA GLU A 5 -17.21 7.64 7.10
C GLU A 5 -15.97 7.15 7.80
N ALA A 6 -16.12 6.43 8.88
CA ALA A 6 -14.97 5.90 9.57
C ALA A 6 -14.32 4.77 8.81
N ILE A 7 -14.95 4.27 7.74
CA ILE A 7 -14.43 3.16 7.02
C ILE A 7 -14.25 3.51 5.58
N ASN A 8 -13.48 4.54 5.34
CA ASN A 8 -13.25 4.98 4.00
C ASN A 8 -12.25 4.16 3.28
N VAL A 9 -11.36 3.50 4.00
CA VAL A 9 -10.25 2.83 3.39
C VAL A 9 -10.65 1.42 3.03
N SER A 10 -10.46 1.07 1.77
CA SER A 10 -10.67 -0.29 1.31
C SER A 10 -9.34 -1.00 1.28
N ILE A 11 -9.03 -1.71 2.34
CA ILE A 11 -7.78 -2.45 2.43
C ILE A 11 -8.06 -3.88 2.03
N ILE A 12 -7.36 -4.34 1.00
CA ILE A 12 -7.55 -5.66 0.42
C ILE A 12 -6.25 -6.43 0.54
N PRO A 13 -6.24 -7.56 1.25
CA PRO A 13 -5.03 -8.40 1.26
C PRO A 13 -4.74 -8.86 -0.15
N MET A 14 -3.51 -8.65 -0.61
CA MET A 14 -3.15 -9.08 -1.95
C MET A 14 -2.85 -10.56 -1.94
N GLU A 15 -3.46 -11.31 -2.85
CA GLU A 15 -3.32 -12.75 -2.90
C GLU A 15 -2.82 -13.24 -4.25
N ASN A 16 -2.99 -12.44 -5.29
CA ASN A 16 -2.65 -12.84 -6.64
C ASN A 16 -1.77 -11.80 -7.30
N LYS A 17 -1.07 -12.21 -8.35
CA LYS A 17 -0.28 -11.28 -9.17
C LYS A 17 -1.20 -10.57 -10.14
N ALA A 18 -2.11 -9.76 -9.61
CA ALA A 18 -3.08 -9.03 -10.40
C ALA A 18 -3.50 -7.79 -9.64
N LEU A 19 -3.45 -6.64 -10.31
CA LEU A 19 -3.82 -5.36 -9.71
C LEU A 19 -4.62 -4.57 -10.73
N PRO A 20 -5.62 -3.79 -10.25
CA PRO A 20 -6.33 -2.88 -11.15
C PRO A 20 -5.40 -1.76 -11.63
N ALA A 21 -5.84 -1.05 -12.65
CA ALA A 21 -5.04 0.03 -13.21
C ALA A 21 -4.85 1.18 -12.24
N ASP A 22 -5.83 1.40 -11.36
CA ASP A 22 -5.78 2.48 -10.38
C ASP A 22 -5.90 1.88 -8.99
N CYS A 23 -4.85 2.00 -8.20
CA CYS A 23 -4.85 1.46 -6.85
C CYS A 23 -3.63 1.95 -6.08
N LEU A 24 -3.62 1.65 -4.80
CA LEU A 24 -2.45 1.81 -3.96
C LEU A 24 -1.96 0.42 -3.56
N VAL A 25 -0.65 0.27 -3.44
CA VAL A 25 -0.04 -0.98 -2.97
C VAL A 25 0.81 -0.65 -1.77
N TYR A 26 0.54 -1.31 -0.65
CA TYR A 26 1.32 -1.08 0.56
C TYR A 26 2.09 -2.35 0.92
N LYS A 27 3.40 -2.20 1.06
CA LYS A 27 4.30 -3.27 1.49
C LYS A 27 4.58 -3.12 2.96
N HIS A 28 4.16 -4.11 3.74
CA HIS A 28 4.22 -4.11 5.19
C HIS A 28 5.21 -5.16 5.67
N SER A 29 6.05 -4.82 6.64
CA SER A 29 6.93 -5.80 7.27
C SER A 29 6.56 -5.93 8.73
N THR A 30 6.19 -7.14 9.15
CA THR A 30 5.77 -7.37 10.52
C THR A 30 6.92 -7.33 11.50
N THR A 31 8.16 -7.36 11.00
CA THR A 31 9.34 -7.31 11.88
C THR A 31 10.01 -5.95 11.90
N CYS A 32 9.50 -4.99 11.16
CA CYS A 32 10.10 -3.66 11.11
C CYS A 32 9.32 -2.71 12.02
N PRO A 33 9.97 -2.08 13.02
CA PRO A 33 9.25 -1.15 13.90
C PRO A 33 8.60 0.01 13.16
N VAL A 34 9.22 0.46 12.06
CA VAL A 34 8.65 1.54 11.26
C VAL A 34 7.31 1.11 10.68
N SER A 35 7.18 -0.17 10.30
CA SER A 35 5.93 -0.67 9.73
C SER A 35 4.77 -0.64 10.71
N THR A 36 5.03 -0.73 12.00
CA THR A 36 3.98 -0.62 13.00
C THR A 36 3.28 0.73 12.87
N THR A 37 4.07 1.79 12.79
CA THR A 37 3.52 3.14 12.64
C THR A 37 2.91 3.34 11.26
N THR A 38 3.64 2.97 10.20
CA THR A 38 3.15 3.21 8.84
C THR A 38 1.91 2.39 8.53
N GLY A 39 1.82 1.18 9.09
CA GLY A 39 0.61 0.38 8.91
C GLY A 39 -0.61 1.08 9.46
N GLN A 40 -0.47 1.71 10.64
CA GLN A 40 -1.57 2.48 11.21
C GLN A 40 -1.90 3.68 10.34
N GLU A 41 -0.87 4.34 9.78
CA GLU A 41 -1.09 5.48 8.92
C GLU A 41 -1.85 5.10 7.65
N VAL A 42 -1.51 3.94 7.05
CA VAL A 42 -2.20 3.48 5.87
C VAL A 42 -3.67 3.18 6.18
N ARG A 43 -3.93 2.56 7.33
CA ARG A 43 -5.30 2.27 7.72
C ARG A 43 -6.12 3.52 8.01
N ALA A 44 -5.48 4.63 8.32
CA ALA A 44 -6.15 5.89 8.59
C ALA A 44 -6.23 6.80 7.35
N MET A 45 -5.69 6.36 6.23
CA MET A 45 -5.67 7.15 5.02
C MET A 45 -7.07 7.28 4.42
N LYS A 46 -7.39 8.45 3.90
CA LYS A 46 -8.69 8.70 3.30
C LYS A 46 -8.55 8.73 1.79
N THR A 47 -9.00 7.69 1.14
CA THR A 47 -8.91 7.57 -0.31
C THR A 47 -10.01 6.67 -0.82
N ASP A 48 -10.44 6.94 -2.05
CA ASP A 48 -11.40 6.09 -2.74
C ASP A 48 -10.73 4.94 -3.46
N LEU A 49 -9.41 4.99 -3.60
CA LEU A 49 -8.69 3.92 -4.27
C LEU A 49 -8.52 2.73 -3.34
N PRO A 50 -8.62 1.51 -3.86
CA PRO A 50 -8.33 0.34 -3.04
C PRO A 50 -6.86 0.28 -2.69
N ILE A 51 -6.57 -0.17 -1.49
CA ILE A 51 -5.20 -0.33 -1.02
C ILE A 51 -4.92 -1.82 -0.92
N TYR A 52 -3.98 -2.32 -1.72
CA TYR A 52 -3.59 -3.72 -1.70
C TYR A 52 -2.42 -3.89 -0.74
N TRP A 53 -2.63 -4.74 0.26
CA TRP A 53 -1.70 -4.92 1.38
C TRP A 53 -0.90 -6.19 1.17
N ILE A 54 0.43 -6.07 1.18
CA ILE A 54 1.35 -7.21 1.06
C ILE A 54 2.16 -7.31 2.35
N ASN A 55 2.14 -8.49 2.95
CA ASN A 55 3.05 -8.80 4.06
C ASN A 55 4.32 -9.35 3.45
N VAL A 56 5.36 -8.53 3.38
CA VAL A 56 6.52 -8.87 2.55
C VAL A 56 7.25 -10.12 3.00
N ARG A 57 7.20 -10.46 4.28
CA ARG A 57 7.89 -11.65 4.76
C ARG A 57 7.17 -12.92 4.34
N GLU A 58 5.84 -12.95 4.49
CA GLU A 58 5.06 -14.11 4.11
C GLU A 58 4.77 -14.18 2.62
N GLN A 59 4.77 -13.03 1.96
CA GLN A 59 4.38 -12.94 0.56
C GLN A 59 5.52 -12.37 -0.27
N ARG A 60 6.71 -12.92 -0.10
CA ARG A 60 7.90 -12.42 -0.77
C ARG A 60 7.75 -12.43 -2.29
N GLU A 61 7.09 -13.45 -2.80
CA GLU A 61 6.91 -13.58 -4.23
C GLU A 61 6.06 -12.45 -4.81
N LEU A 62 4.97 -12.10 -4.12
CA LEU A 62 4.14 -10.97 -4.54
C LEU A 62 4.90 -9.67 -4.44
N SER A 63 5.66 -9.49 -3.37
CA SER A 63 6.45 -8.27 -3.19
C SER A 63 7.48 -8.12 -4.29
N ASN A 64 8.15 -9.21 -4.67
CA ASN A 64 9.12 -9.18 -5.74
C ASN A 64 8.47 -8.93 -7.09
N TRP A 65 7.29 -9.52 -7.30
CA TRP A 65 6.54 -9.32 -8.53
C TRP A 65 6.19 -7.84 -8.73
N VAL A 66 5.74 -7.19 -7.66
CA VAL A 66 5.41 -5.75 -7.73
C VAL A 66 6.65 -4.94 -8.08
N ALA A 67 7.79 -5.24 -7.45
CA ALA A 67 9.02 -4.52 -7.73
C ALA A 67 9.43 -4.67 -9.20
N GLN A 68 9.24 -5.85 -9.75
CA GLN A 68 9.64 -6.12 -11.13
C GLN A 68 8.70 -5.48 -12.14
N ILE A 69 7.39 -5.69 -11.96
CA ILE A 69 6.45 -5.25 -12.98
C ILE A 69 6.32 -3.74 -13.02
N TYR A 70 6.52 -3.07 -11.89
CA TYR A 70 6.44 -1.62 -11.84
C TYR A 70 7.81 -0.95 -11.83
N ASN A 71 8.87 -1.75 -11.89
CA ASN A 71 10.24 -1.25 -11.95
C ASN A 71 10.56 -0.30 -10.80
N VAL A 72 10.26 -0.74 -9.58
CA VAL A 72 10.46 0.03 -8.36
C VAL A 72 11.40 -0.74 -7.44
N VAL A 73 12.40 -0.06 -6.90
CA VAL A 73 13.31 -0.68 -5.94
C VAL A 73 12.53 -1.07 -4.71
N HIS A 74 12.67 -2.33 -4.31
CA HIS A 74 11.95 -2.85 -3.16
C HIS A 74 12.44 -2.19 -1.87
N GLU A 75 11.49 -1.73 -1.07
CA GLU A 75 11.72 -1.27 0.30
C GLU A 75 10.51 -1.65 1.13
N SER A 76 10.65 -1.66 2.43
CA SER A 76 9.50 -1.86 3.32
C SER A 76 9.75 -1.12 4.62
N PRO A 77 8.76 -0.39 5.11
CA PRO A 77 7.44 -0.20 4.49
C PRO A 77 7.52 0.69 3.25
N GLN A 78 6.63 0.44 2.30
CA GLN A 78 6.62 1.20 1.05
C GLN A 78 5.19 1.25 0.52
N LEU A 79 4.78 2.44 0.05
CA LEU A 79 3.47 2.66 -0.53
C LEU A 79 3.64 3.14 -1.96
N LEU A 80 2.94 2.51 -2.89
CA LEU A 80 2.98 2.87 -4.30
C LEU A 80 1.61 3.35 -4.75
N LEU A 81 1.60 4.43 -5.50
CA LEU A 81 0.38 4.90 -6.17
C LEU A 81 0.45 4.47 -7.62
N ILE A 82 -0.51 3.64 -8.02
CA ILE A 82 -0.61 3.12 -9.39
C ILE A 82 -1.76 3.81 -10.08
N ARG A 83 -1.51 4.39 -11.24
CA ARG A 83 -2.54 4.99 -12.07
C ARG A 83 -2.31 4.62 -13.51
N GLY A 84 -3.37 4.16 -14.17
CA GLY A 84 -3.27 3.73 -15.55
C GLY A 84 -2.27 2.60 -15.73
N GLY A 85 -2.11 1.77 -14.71
CA GLY A 85 -1.17 0.66 -14.77
C GLY A 85 0.28 1.04 -14.58
N LYS A 86 0.56 2.27 -14.17
CA LYS A 86 1.93 2.75 -13.98
C LYS A 86 2.09 3.36 -12.60
N VAL A 87 3.32 3.29 -12.07
CA VAL A 87 3.61 3.93 -10.78
C VAL A 87 3.68 5.44 -11.00
N GLU A 88 2.86 6.16 -10.26
CA GLU A 88 2.85 7.61 -10.30
C GLU A 88 3.70 8.19 -9.17
N LYS A 89 3.70 7.54 -8.02
CA LYS A 89 4.47 8.02 -6.88
C LYS A 89 4.78 6.87 -5.94
N VAL A 90 5.89 6.99 -5.22
CA VAL A 90 6.34 6.00 -4.24
C VAL A 90 6.70 6.74 -2.96
N TRP A 91 6.25 6.21 -1.83
CA TRP A 91 6.63 6.69 -0.50
C TRP A 91 7.27 5.53 0.23
N SER A 92 8.38 5.80 0.93
CA SER A 92 9.10 4.76 1.65
C SER A 92 9.33 5.16 3.09
N HIS A 93 9.32 4.17 3.99
CA HIS A 93 9.61 4.37 5.39
C HIS A 93 8.70 5.44 6.00
N TYR A 94 9.26 6.45 6.64
CA TYR A 94 8.46 7.47 7.33
C TYR A 94 7.75 8.44 6.39
N GLU A 95 8.00 8.34 5.09
CA GLU A 95 7.21 9.13 4.14
C GLU A 95 5.77 8.64 4.05
N VAL A 96 5.52 7.41 4.49
CA VAL A 96 4.18 6.82 4.46
C VAL A 96 3.40 7.40 5.63
N SER A 97 2.39 8.20 5.34
CA SER A 97 1.54 8.80 6.37
C SER A 97 0.12 8.89 5.84
N ARG A 98 -0.84 9.07 6.77
CA ARG A 98 -2.25 9.16 6.39
C ARG A 98 -2.52 10.34 5.48
N ASN A 99 -1.65 11.34 5.50
CA ASN A 99 -1.83 12.54 4.70
C ASN A 99 -0.93 12.59 3.48
N CYS A 100 -0.13 11.56 3.22
CA CYS A 100 0.77 11.61 2.08
C CYS A 100 0.01 11.52 0.76
N PHE A 101 -1.20 10.94 0.79
CA PHE A 101 -2.06 10.86 -0.39
C PHE A 101 -3.51 10.88 0.06
N SER A 102 -4.33 11.63 -0.67
CA SER A 102 -5.77 11.59 -0.48
C SER A 102 -6.44 11.83 -1.83
N SER A 103 -7.58 11.23 -2.02
CA SER A 103 -8.29 11.38 -3.29
C SER A 103 -9.72 11.84 -3.08
#